data_d1ee57e5b1ca0fd90bb59cd07c0ccd04
#
_entry.id   d1ee57e5b1ca0fd90bb59cd07c0ccd04
#
_cell.length_a   1.000
_cell.length_b   1.000
_cell.length_c   1.000
_cell.angle_alpha   90.00
_cell.angle_beta   90.00
_cell.angle_gamma   90.00
#
_symmetry.space_group_name_H-M   'P 1'
#
loop_
_entity.id
_entity.type
_entity.pdbx_description
1 polymer ?
#
loop_
_entity_poly.entity_id
_entity_poly.type
_entity_poly.pdbx_seq_one_letter_code
_entity_poly.pdbx_strand_id
1 'polypeptide(L)'
;TEELAATAPIDTVIAGYQHALPLARQIDSGAALEAVVVELEHDASKAPVPREFRYSFRAFDDWPERRIRRYRSFDILLDPAAGTLAATAMERDFEQATDEADWTRLLAAPPGARLRIGPWTRDLDRVVPAALSALAERAEAKGAALDSASLYLDDGRPCWQMVAWTSDDTPHHVVLDARTG
;
A
#
# COMPACT_ATOMS: atom_id res chain seq x y z
N THR A 1 -0.34 18.59 8.64
CA THR A 1 0.85 17.76 8.91
C THR A 1 0.89 17.54 10.40
N GLU A 2 0.82 16.31 10.85
CA GLU A 2 0.95 15.94 12.26
C GLU A 2 2.40 15.49 12.48
N GLU A 3 3.09 16.11 13.45
CA GLU A 3 4.45 15.76 13.79
C GLU A 3 4.41 14.60 14.79
N LEU A 4 4.99 13.46 14.42
CA LEU A 4 5.11 12.32 15.32
C LEU A 4 6.14 12.67 16.43
N ALA A 5 5.74 12.46 17.69
CA ALA A 5 6.70 12.51 18.79
C ALA A 5 7.77 11.42 18.56
N ALA A 6 9.03 11.83 18.56
CA ALA A 6 10.19 11.00 18.24
C ALA A 6 10.28 9.76 19.16
N THR A 7 9.73 8.67 18.71
CA THR A 7 9.92 7.32 19.25
C THR A 7 10.45 6.48 18.12
N ALA A 8 11.56 5.83 18.26
CA ALA A 8 12.22 4.87 17.34
C ALA A 8 12.02 5.12 15.82
N PRO A 9 13.02 4.92 14.97
CA PRO A 9 12.88 5.08 13.54
C PRO A 9 11.75 4.15 13.02
N ILE A 10 10.84 4.71 12.22
CA ILE A 10 9.77 3.95 11.58
C ILE A 10 10.37 3.39 10.28
N ASP A 11 10.90 2.19 10.37
CA ASP A 11 11.58 1.48 9.27
C ASP A 11 10.75 0.32 8.71
N THR A 12 9.55 0.09 9.25
CA THR A 12 8.69 -1.03 8.90
C THR A 12 7.29 -0.56 8.51
N VAL A 13 6.65 -1.31 7.60
CA VAL A 13 5.25 -1.07 7.20
C VAL A 13 4.30 -1.25 8.38
N ILE A 14 4.58 -2.22 9.25
CA ILE A 14 3.74 -2.48 10.43
C ILE A 14 3.78 -1.30 11.40
N ALA A 15 4.98 -0.79 11.71
CA ALA A 15 5.14 0.36 12.62
C ALA A 15 4.48 1.62 12.02
N GLY A 16 4.73 1.91 10.75
CA GLY A 16 4.11 3.05 10.08
C GLY A 16 2.57 2.96 10.04
N TYR A 17 2.02 1.77 9.84
CA TYR A 17 0.57 1.55 9.85
C TYR A 17 -0.07 1.85 11.21
N GLN A 18 0.62 1.58 12.31
CA GLN A 18 0.13 1.89 13.66
C GLN A 18 -0.06 3.39 13.88
N HIS A 19 0.71 4.22 13.17
CA HIS A 19 0.58 5.69 13.18
C HIS A 19 -0.44 6.17 12.12
N ALA A 20 -0.44 5.59 10.93
CA ALA A 20 -1.31 6.00 9.83
C ALA A 20 -2.80 5.71 10.10
N LEU A 21 -3.12 4.55 10.70
CA LEU A 21 -4.50 4.13 10.92
C LEU A 21 -5.30 5.06 11.85
N PRO A 22 -4.79 5.52 13.00
CA PRO A 22 -5.50 6.49 13.84
C PRO A 22 -5.81 7.79 13.11
N LEU A 23 -4.84 8.34 12.35
CA LEU A 23 -5.05 9.54 11.56
C LEU A 23 -6.09 9.32 10.46
N ALA A 24 -6.03 8.20 9.73
CA ALA A 24 -7.03 7.87 8.74
C ALA A 24 -8.44 7.80 9.31
N ARG A 25 -8.61 7.23 10.50
CA ARG A 25 -9.90 7.13 11.20
C ARG A 25 -10.41 8.46 11.75
N GLN A 26 -9.55 9.42 12.03
CA GLN A 26 -9.94 10.79 12.35
C GLN A 26 -10.50 11.51 11.12
N ILE A 27 -9.94 11.25 9.93
CA ILE A 27 -10.41 11.82 8.66
C ILE A 27 -11.74 11.17 8.24
N ASP A 28 -11.82 9.83 8.28
CA ASP A 28 -13.02 9.06 8.00
C ASP A 28 -13.07 7.79 8.87
N SER A 29 -14.05 7.71 9.77
CA SER A 29 -14.19 6.58 10.69
C SER A 29 -14.42 5.23 9.99
N GLY A 30 -14.91 5.24 8.75
CA GLY A 30 -15.10 4.08 7.89
C GLY A 30 -13.86 3.70 7.07
N ALA A 31 -12.76 4.45 7.20
CA ALA A 31 -11.55 4.20 6.42
C ALA A 31 -10.98 2.79 6.65
N ALA A 32 -10.75 2.09 5.56
CA ALA A 32 -10.10 0.78 5.52
C ALA A 32 -8.89 0.84 4.60
N LEU A 33 -7.80 0.19 5.02
CA LEU A 33 -6.59 0.11 4.22
C LEU A 33 -6.84 -0.70 2.96
N GLU A 34 -6.40 -0.19 1.81
CA GLU A 34 -6.50 -0.83 0.50
C GLU A 34 -5.13 -1.31 0.01
N ALA A 35 -4.12 -0.47 0.15
CA ALA A 35 -2.75 -0.76 -0.28
C ALA A 35 -1.73 0.01 0.57
N VAL A 36 -0.49 -0.46 0.51
CA VAL A 36 0.68 0.28 0.98
C VAL A 36 1.69 0.33 -0.14
N VAL A 37 2.22 1.49 -0.43
CA VAL A 37 3.37 1.68 -1.33
C VAL A 37 4.53 2.20 -0.52
N VAL A 38 5.70 1.63 -0.73
CA VAL A 38 6.95 2.07 -0.11
C VAL A 38 7.89 2.51 -1.21
N GLU A 39 8.27 3.77 -1.21
CA GLU A 39 9.36 4.27 -2.04
C GLU A 39 10.69 3.94 -1.36
N LEU A 40 11.61 3.38 -2.12
CA LEU A 40 12.93 2.97 -1.65
C LEU A 40 13.99 3.94 -2.16
N GLU A 41 14.94 4.27 -1.31
CA GLU A 41 16.10 5.05 -1.75
C GLU A 41 17.00 4.17 -2.62
N HIS A 42 17.27 4.68 -3.82
CA HIS A 42 18.07 3.99 -4.80
C HIS A 42 19.55 4.31 -4.61
N ASP A 43 20.25 3.45 -3.90
CA ASP A 43 21.71 3.43 -3.87
C ASP A 43 22.19 2.00 -4.18
N ALA A 44 22.70 1.77 -5.40
CA ALA A 44 23.15 0.45 -5.83
C ALA A 44 24.27 -0.15 -4.95
N SER A 45 24.89 0.66 -4.09
CA SER A 45 25.95 0.25 -3.17
C SER A 45 25.46 -0.08 -1.76
N LYS A 46 24.20 0.20 -1.43
CA LYS A 46 23.62 0.03 -0.10
C LYS A 46 22.33 -0.81 -0.13
N ALA A 47 21.99 -1.37 1.02
CA ALA A 47 20.66 -1.98 1.19
C ALA A 47 19.57 -0.91 0.97
N PRO A 48 18.48 -1.21 0.23
CA PRO A 48 17.41 -0.29 0.03
C PRO A 48 16.80 0.18 1.37
N VAL A 49 16.63 1.50 1.51
CA VAL A 49 16.08 2.13 2.70
C VAL A 49 14.74 2.79 2.34
N PRO A 50 13.70 2.64 3.16
CA PRO A 50 12.44 3.34 2.92
C PRO A 50 12.61 4.86 2.95
N ARG A 51 12.15 5.51 1.88
CA ARG A 51 12.11 6.97 1.75
C ARG A 51 10.75 7.55 2.11
N GLU A 52 9.70 6.86 1.70
CA GLU A 52 8.32 7.24 2.00
C GLU A 52 7.47 5.97 2.14
N PHE A 53 6.54 5.98 3.08
CA PHE A 53 5.43 5.03 3.14
C PHE A 53 4.14 5.74 2.78
N ARG A 54 3.39 5.19 1.83
CA ARG A 54 2.07 5.66 1.43
C ARG A 54 1.04 4.61 1.77
N TYR A 55 0.15 4.94 2.69
CA TYR A 55 -0.97 4.09 3.10
C TYR A 55 -2.24 4.59 2.43
N SER A 56 -2.76 3.84 1.46
CA SER A 56 -3.98 4.20 0.72
C SER A 56 -5.20 3.67 1.46
N PHE A 57 -6.10 4.57 1.81
CA PHE A 57 -7.34 4.27 2.52
C PHE A 57 -8.55 4.57 1.65
N ARG A 58 -9.58 3.73 1.80
CA ARG A 58 -10.87 3.91 1.16
C ARG A 58 -12.00 3.71 2.17
N ALA A 59 -13.04 4.55 2.04
CA ALA A 59 -14.29 4.44 2.76
C ALA A 59 -15.46 4.41 1.78
N PHE A 60 -16.57 3.81 2.20
CA PHE A 60 -17.76 3.66 1.38
C PHE A 60 -18.97 4.20 2.12
N ASP A 61 -19.92 4.66 1.32
CA ASP A 61 -21.24 5.10 1.78
C ASP A 61 -22.27 4.71 0.72
N ASP A 62 -23.16 3.78 1.09
CA ASP A 62 -24.20 3.29 0.21
C ASP A 62 -25.46 4.12 0.38
N TRP A 63 -26.02 4.56 -0.75
CA TRP A 63 -27.27 5.29 -0.82
C TRP A 63 -28.34 4.47 -1.57
N PRO A 64 -29.02 3.52 -0.88
CA PRO A 64 -29.87 2.52 -1.51
C PRO A 64 -31.03 3.12 -2.33
N GLU A 65 -31.65 4.22 -1.83
CA GLU A 65 -32.79 4.85 -2.50
C GLU A 65 -32.44 5.40 -3.89
N ARG A 66 -31.15 5.67 -4.12
CA ARG A 66 -30.61 6.15 -5.39
C ARG A 66 -29.79 5.14 -6.12
N ARG A 67 -29.58 3.95 -5.52
CA ARG A 67 -28.68 2.90 -6.01
C ARG A 67 -27.29 3.44 -6.30
N ILE A 68 -26.76 4.28 -5.38
CA ILE A 68 -25.44 4.88 -5.50
C ILE A 68 -24.56 4.36 -4.38
N ARG A 69 -23.36 3.88 -4.73
CA ARG A 69 -22.24 3.68 -3.81
C ARG A 69 -21.25 4.80 -4.00
N ARG A 70 -20.96 5.53 -2.94
CA ARG A 70 -19.93 6.56 -2.93
C ARG A 70 -18.63 6.01 -2.38
N TYR A 71 -17.55 6.47 -2.98
CA TYR A 71 -16.20 6.16 -2.54
C TYR A 71 -15.53 7.45 -2.06
N ARG A 72 -14.77 7.32 -0.99
CA ARG A 72 -13.84 8.35 -0.52
C ARG A 72 -12.50 7.68 -0.37
N SER A 73 -11.48 8.20 -1.05
CA SER A 73 -10.11 7.69 -1.00
C SER A 73 -9.15 8.82 -0.66
N PHE A 74 -8.13 8.50 0.09
CA PHE A 74 -7.04 9.40 0.46
C PHE A 74 -5.84 8.58 0.91
N ASP A 75 -4.67 9.20 0.85
CA ASP A 75 -3.44 8.59 1.32
C ASP A 75 -2.97 9.25 2.61
N ILE A 76 -2.33 8.46 3.47
CA ILE A 76 -1.48 8.94 4.55
C ILE A 76 -0.04 8.69 4.13
N LEU A 77 0.72 9.76 3.98
CA LEU A 77 2.13 9.75 3.65
C LEU A 77 2.93 9.82 4.95
N LEU A 78 3.89 8.96 5.11
CA LEU A 78 4.82 8.93 6.23
C LEU A 78 6.25 9.08 5.70
N ASP A 79 6.92 10.15 6.11
CA ASP A 79 8.36 10.31 5.92
C ASP A 79 9.07 9.69 7.13
N PRO A 80 9.77 8.56 6.98
CA PRO A 80 10.43 7.89 8.10
C PRO A 80 11.65 8.67 8.63
N ALA A 81 12.29 9.48 7.79
CA ALA A 81 13.48 10.26 8.19
C ALA A 81 13.06 11.50 8.99
N ALA A 82 12.00 12.18 8.57
CA ALA A 82 11.46 13.35 9.28
C ALA A 82 10.54 12.96 10.44
N GLY A 83 10.02 11.74 10.49
CA GLY A 83 9.03 11.29 11.45
C GLY A 83 7.70 12.06 11.31
N THR A 84 7.33 12.46 10.11
CA THR A 84 6.13 13.27 9.84
C THR A 84 5.07 12.50 9.10
N LEU A 85 3.80 12.77 9.43
CA LEU A 85 2.63 12.26 8.70
C LEU A 85 1.92 13.41 7.99
N ALA A 86 1.47 13.14 6.77
CA ALA A 86 0.62 14.05 6.01
C ALA A 86 -0.53 13.28 5.36
N ALA A 87 -1.72 13.86 5.33
CA ALA A 87 -2.83 13.32 4.56
C ALA A 87 -2.93 14.04 3.21
N THR A 88 -3.22 13.30 2.15
CA THR A 88 -3.57 13.88 0.85
C THR A 88 -4.99 14.44 0.87
N ALA A 89 -5.34 15.20 -0.15
CA ALA A 89 -6.73 15.62 -0.35
C ALA A 89 -7.62 14.38 -0.56
N MET A 90 -8.81 14.42 0.06
CA MET A 90 -9.78 13.35 -0.13
C MET A 90 -10.37 13.41 -1.53
N GLU A 91 -10.24 12.33 -2.27
CA GLU A 91 -10.93 12.11 -3.54
C GLU A 91 -12.30 11.51 -3.29
N ARG A 92 -13.25 11.84 -4.14
CA ARG A 92 -14.64 11.36 -4.07
C ARG A 92 -15.07 10.90 -5.43
N ASP A 93 -15.62 9.70 -5.47
CA ASP A 93 -16.19 9.11 -6.65
C ASP A 93 -17.46 8.35 -6.31
N PHE A 94 -18.22 7.88 -7.30
CA PHE A 94 -19.42 7.10 -7.07
C PHE A 94 -19.68 6.13 -8.21
N GLU A 95 -20.32 5.03 -7.89
CA GLU A 95 -20.93 4.11 -8.84
C GLU A 95 -22.44 4.16 -8.68
N GLN A 96 -23.15 4.28 -9.79
CA GLN A 96 -24.60 4.25 -9.84
C GLN A 96 -25.08 3.04 -10.61
N ALA A 97 -25.84 2.19 -9.95
CA ALA A 97 -26.47 1.05 -10.59
C ALA A 97 -27.68 1.49 -11.42
N THR A 98 -27.85 0.91 -12.60
CA THR A 98 -28.93 1.25 -13.53
C THR A 98 -30.26 0.60 -13.13
N ASP A 99 -30.20 -0.56 -12.49
CA ASP A 99 -31.37 -1.31 -12.03
C ASP A 99 -31.10 -2.07 -10.72
N GLU A 100 -32.07 -2.87 -10.26
CA GLU A 100 -31.99 -3.61 -9.00
C GLU A 100 -30.98 -4.77 -9.07
N ALA A 101 -30.82 -5.38 -10.24
CA ALA A 101 -29.86 -6.48 -10.44
C ALA A 101 -28.43 -5.93 -10.40
N ASP A 102 -28.19 -4.79 -11.02
CA ASP A 102 -26.92 -4.07 -10.94
C ASP A 102 -26.62 -3.63 -9.51
N TRP A 103 -27.61 -3.10 -8.81
CA TRP A 103 -27.45 -2.70 -7.41
C TRP A 103 -27.10 -3.88 -6.52
N THR A 104 -27.81 -5.01 -6.67
CA THR A 104 -27.49 -6.23 -5.93
C THR A 104 -26.07 -6.72 -6.22
N ARG A 105 -25.62 -6.64 -7.46
CA ARG A 105 -24.26 -6.99 -7.88
C ARG A 105 -23.21 -6.05 -7.28
N LEU A 106 -23.49 -4.75 -7.28
CA LEU A 106 -22.63 -3.74 -6.67
C LEU A 106 -22.51 -3.94 -5.15
N LEU A 107 -23.60 -4.28 -4.47
CA LEU A 107 -23.57 -4.59 -3.03
C LEU A 107 -22.86 -5.91 -2.72
N ALA A 108 -23.00 -6.91 -3.60
CA ALA A 108 -22.32 -8.20 -3.47
C ALA A 108 -20.82 -8.11 -3.77
N ALA A 109 -20.42 -7.14 -4.61
CA ALA A 109 -19.01 -6.83 -4.79
C ALA A 109 -18.44 -6.35 -3.43
N PRO A 110 -17.47 -7.07 -2.85
CA PRO A 110 -16.91 -6.62 -1.59
C PRO A 110 -16.41 -5.19 -1.77
N PRO A 111 -16.77 -4.27 -0.86
CA PRO A 111 -16.22 -2.95 -0.88
C PRO A 111 -14.71 -3.09 -0.72
N GLY A 112 -13.93 -2.87 -1.77
CA GLY A 112 -12.49 -3.04 -1.91
C GLY A 112 -11.86 -4.00 -0.89
N ALA A 113 -11.11 -4.95 -1.33
CA ALA A 113 -10.53 -5.93 -0.43
C ALA A 113 -9.75 -5.20 0.67
N ARG A 114 -10.20 -5.30 1.91
CA ARG A 114 -9.57 -4.64 3.05
C ARG A 114 -8.26 -5.34 3.37
N LEU A 115 -7.17 -4.71 2.99
CA LEU A 115 -5.86 -5.18 3.39
C LEU A 115 -5.74 -5.14 4.92
N ARG A 116 -5.31 -6.24 5.50
CA ARG A 116 -5.04 -6.33 6.94
C ARG A 116 -3.56 -6.51 7.15
N ILE A 117 -2.97 -5.61 7.91
CA ILE A 117 -1.58 -5.70 8.36
C ILE A 117 -1.57 -6.21 9.80
N GLY A 118 -0.72 -7.16 10.09
CA GLY A 118 -0.58 -7.75 11.41
C GLY A 118 0.75 -8.50 11.58
N PRO A 119 0.97 -9.15 12.74
CA PRO A 119 2.23 -9.85 13.04
C PRO A 119 2.60 -10.95 12.03
N TRP A 120 1.63 -11.42 11.25
CA TRP A 120 1.80 -12.41 10.19
C TRP A 120 2.28 -11.79 8.87
N THR A 121 2.23 -10.46 8.72
CA THR A 121 2.70 -9.76 7.52
C THR A 121 4.22 -9.76 7.52
N ARG A 122 4.82 -10.30 6.47
CA ARG A 122 6.27 -10.15 6.26
C ARG A 122 6.56 -8.71 5.87
N ASP A 123 7.45 -8.09 6.60
CA ASP A 123 7.85 -6.70 6.39
C ASP A 123 9.09 -6.59 5.49
N LEU A 124 9.52 -5.39 5.21
CA LEU A 124 10.60 -5.08 4.28
C LEU A 124 11.91 -5.82 4.58
N ASP A 125 12.22 -6.05 5.85
CA ASP A 125 13.40 -6.80 6.29
C ASP A 125 13.45 -8.24 5.75
N ARG A 126 12.29 -8.80 5.38
CA ARG A 126 12.14 -10.14 4.83
C ARG A 126 11.92 -10.14 3.32
N VAL A 127 11.07 -9.24 2.83
CA VAL A 127 10.68 -9.27 1.41
C VAL A 127 11.74 -8.66 0.50
N VAL A 128 12.48 -7.63 0.95
CA VAL A 128 13.55 -7.02 0.16
C VAL A 128 14.68 -8.01 -0.16
N PRO A 129 15.24 -8.74 0.82
CA PRO A 129 16.27 -9.75 0.49
C PRO A 129 15.75 -10.86 -0.43
N ALA A 130 14.49 -11.30 -0.25
CA ALA A 130 13.89 -12.32 -1.11
C ALA A 130 13.75 -11.82 -2.56
N ALA A 131 13.30 -10.57 -2.75
CA ALA A 131 13.18 -9.96 -4.06
C ALA A 131 14.56 -9.79 -4.75
N LEU A 132 15.56 -9.32 -4.01
CA LEU A 132 16.92 -9.18 -4.53
C LEU A 132 17.50 -10.54 -4.95
N SER A 133 17.26 -11.60 -4.18
CA SER A 133 17.65 -12.96 -4.55
C SER A 133 16.97 -13.42 -5.83
N ALA A 134 15.67 -13.22 -5.94
CA ALA A 134 14.90 -13.58 -7.14
C ALA A 134 15.34 -12.80 -8.39
N LEU A 135 15.71 -11.52 -8.24
CA LEU A 135 16.25 -10.69 -9.32
C LEU A 135 17.65 -11.17 -9.75
N ALA A 136 18.49 -11.55 -8.80
CA ALA A 136 19.85 -12.01 -9.09
C ALA A 136 19.89 -13.32 -9.93
N GLU A 137 18.83 -14.12 -9.84
CA GLU A 137 18.68 -15.35 -10.63
C GLU A 137 18.26 -15.07 -12.09
N ARG A 138 17.84 -13.85 -12.41
CA ARG A 138 17.39 -13.44 -13.75
C ARG A 138 18.48 -12.71 -14.50
N ALA A 139 18.94 -13.27 -15.61
CA ALA A 139 20.02 -12.67 -16.40
C ALA A 139 19.65 -11.26 -16.91
N GLU A 140 18.39 -11.05 -17.29
CA GLU A 140 17.84 -9.77 -17.77
C GLU A 140 17.71 -8.70 -16.68
N ALA A 141 17.69 -9.10 -15.40
CA ALA A 141 17.59 -8.17 -14.26
C ALA A 141 18.95 -7.88 -13.61
N LYS A 142 20.05 -8.26 -14.27
CA LYS A 142 21.39 -8.06 -13.72
C LYS A 142 21.69 -6.56 -13.51
N GLY A 143 21.98 -6.19 -12.26
CA GLY A 143 22.24 -4.80 -11.90
C GLY A 143 20.98 -3.96 -11.69
N ALA A 144 19.80 -4.57 -11.73
CA ALA A 144 18.57 -3.88 -11.38
C ALA A 144 18.57 -3.50 -9.90
N ALA A 145 18.07 -2.29 -9.63
CA ALA A 145 17.97 -1.78 -8.28
C ALA A 145 16.51 -1.57 -7.90
N LEU A 146 16.15 -1.98 -6.69
CA LEU A 146 14.79 -1.83 -6.17
C LEU A 146 14.46 -0.34 -6.00
N ASP A 147 13.30 0.04 -6.53
CA ASP A 147 12.75 1.39 -6.51
C ASP A 147 11.56 1.49 -5.57
N SER A 148 10.66 0.51 -5.64
CA SER A 148 9.47 0.52 -4.82
C SER A 148 8.98 -0.87 -4.44
N ALA A 149 8.15 -0.91 -3.39
CA ALA A 149 7.47 -2.09 -2.92
C ALA A 149 6.00 -1.75 -2.66
N SER A 150 5.07 -2.56 -3.17
CA SER A 150 3.64 -2.39 -2.96
C SER A 150 3.04 -3.61 -2.29
N LEU A 151 2.36 -3.41 -1.17
CA LEU A 151 1.57 -4.43 -0.49
C LEU A 151 0.09 -4.22 -0.82
N TYR A 152 -0.52 -5.20 -1.41
CA TYR A 152 -1.91 -5.15 -1.86
C TYR A 152 -2.56 -6.54 -1.77
N LEU A 153 -3.84 -6.62 -2.13
CA LEU A 153 -4.54 -7.90 -2.23
C LEU A 153 -4.69 -8.33 -3.69
N ASP A 154 -4.18 -9.50 -4.00
CA ASP A 154 -4.39 -10.20 -5.26
C ASP A 154 -5.30 -11.41 -5.00
N ASP A 155 -6.49 -11.43 -5.61
CA ASP A 155 -7.54 -12.43 -5.33
C ASP A 155 -7.77 -12.70 -3.83
N GLY A 156 -7.76 -11.63 -3.02
CA GLY A 156 -7.95 -11.71 -1.58
C GLY A 156 -6.73 -12.21 -0.78
N ARG A 157 -5.60 -12.43 -1.44
CA ARG A 157 -4.33 -12.80 -0.80
C ARG A 157 -3.41 -11.60 -0.71
N PRO A 158 -2.82 -11.30 0.46
CA PRO A 158 -1.87 -10.21 0.58
C PRO A 158 -0.57 -10.57 -0.14
N CYS A 159 -0.19 -9.76 -1.10
CA CYS A 159 1.00 -9.93 -1.92
C CYS A 159 1.86 -8.67 -1.89
N TRP A 160 3.18 -8.86 -1.90
CA TRP A 160 4.14 -7.83 -2.19
C TRP A 160 4.50 -7.84 -3.67
N GLN A 161 4.42 -6.69 -4.32
CA GLN A 161 5.02 -6.46 -5.63
C GLN A 161 6.21 -5.53 -5.45
N MET A 162 7.38 -5.99 -5.85
CA MET A 162 8.60 -5.21 -5.86
C MET A 162 8.91 -4.79 -7.29
N VAL A 163 9.27 -3.53 -7.47
CA VAL A 163 9.69 -2.99 -8.77
C VAL A 163 11.16 -2.64 -8.69
N ALA A 164 11.93 -3.11 -9.66
CA ALA A 164 13.34 -2.79 -9.81
C ALA A 164 13.60 -2.30 -11.23
N TRP A 165 14.54 -1.38 -11.39
CA TRP A 165 14.93 -0.83 -12.68
C TRP A 165 16.39 -1.15 -12.98
N THR A 166 16.64 -1.53 -14.22
CA THR A 166 18.01 -1.60 -14.77
C THR A 166 18.45 -0.23 -15.27
N SER A 167 19.73 -0.06 -15.52
CA SER A 167 20.30 1.21 -16.00
C SER A 167 19.81 1.67 -17.39
N ASP A 168 19.14 0.80 -18.13
CA ASP A 168 18.50 1.08 -19.43
C ASP A 168 16.99 1.34 -19.28
N ASP A 169 16.52 1.68 -18.08
CA ASP A 169 15.13 1.97 -17.75
C ASP A 169 14.16 0.81 -18.00
N THR A 170 14.65 -0.43 -17.92
CA THR A 170 13.79 -1.61 -18.04
C THR A 170 13.26 -2.02 -16.65
N PRO A 171 11.91 -2.07 -16.44
CA PRO A 171 11.33 -2.49 -15.18
C PRO A 171 11.30 -4.01 -15.03
N HIS A 172 11.63 -4.48 -13.86
CA HIS A 172 11.52 -5.87 -13.44
C HIS A 172 10.61 -5.98 -12.22
N HIS A 173 9.69 -6.94 -12.27
CA HIS A 173 8.71 -7.15 -11.21
C HIS A 173 8.97 -8.48 -10.51
N VAL A 174 8.90 -8.46 -9.18
CA VAL A 174 8.91 -9.66 -8.33
C VAL A 174 7.67 -9.61 -7.47
N VAL A 175 6.87 -10.68 -7.50
CA VAL A 175 5.67 -10.82 -6.66
C VAL A 175 5.95 -11.90 -5.62
N LEU A 176 5.71 -11.58 -4.35
CA LEU A 176 5.93 -12.45 -3.20
C LEU A 176 4.65 -12.53 -2.37
N ASP A 177 4.34 -13.70 -1.84
CA ASP A 177 3.26 -13.83 -0.85
C ASP A 177 3.66 -13.10 0.44
N ALA A 178 2.78 -12.22 0.93
CA ALA A 178 3.10 -11.40 2.10
C ALA A 178 3.10 -12.18 3.43
N ARG A 179 2.72 -13.45 3.43
CA ARG A 179 2.73 -14.34 4.60
C ARG A 179 3.89 -15.34 4.56
N THR A 180 4.22 -15.83 3.37
CA THR A 180 5.22 -16.90 3.20
C THR A 180 6.52 -16.43 2.53
N GLY A 181 6.48 -15.38 1.75
CA GLY A 181 7.60 -14.78 1.03
C GLY A 181 7.84 -15.39 -0.32
#